data_42262fc6ad8481b6331562efa382cd62
#
_entry.id   42262fc6ad8481b6331562efa382cd62
#
_cell.length_a   1.000
_cell.length_b   1.000
_cell.length_c   1.000
_cell.angle_alpha   90.00
_cell.angle_beta   90.00
_cell.angle_gamma   90.00
#
_symmetry.space_group_name_H-M   'P 1'
#
loop_
_entity.id
_entity.type
_entity.pdbx_description
1 polymer ?
#
loop_
_entity_poly.entity_id
_entity_poly.type
_entity_poly.pdbx_seq_one_letter_code
_entity_poly.pdbx_strand_id
1 'polypeptide(L)'
;MEASESAAIGIVTVSDRASAGTYRDTSGPAIEEFLREVVTTPWRAVRRLVPDGIDSVRDTLIDLADRERCALIFTTGGTGPAPRDLTPEGTIAACTRLMPGFGELMRMESLKQVPTAILSRQVAGIRGSTLIVNLPGRPTSIRMTMQAVFPAIPYCLDLIGASRIDTDPERCKAFRPPQ
;
A
#
# COMPACT_ATOMS: atom_id res chain seq x y z
N MET A 1 -17.62 20.91 -17.36
CA MET A 1 -16.37 20.50 -16.67
C MET A 1 -16.80 19.55 -15.57
N GLU A 2 -16.72 18.25 -15.83
CA GLU A 2 -16.87 17.25 -14.77
C GLU A 2 -15.74 17.48 -13.77
N ALA A 3 -16.09 17.71 -12.51
CA ALA A 3 -15.12 17.74 -11.45
C ALA A 3 -14.41 16.40 -11.46
N SER A 4 -13.11 16.38 -11.75
CA SER A 4 -12.28 15.19 -11.62
C SER A 4 -12.51 14.65 -10.22
N GLU A 5 -13.23 13.52 -10.10
CA GLU A 5 -13.42 12.86 -8.82
C GLU A 5 -12.05 12.59 -8.19
N SER A 6 -11.85 13.09 -6.98
CA SER A 6 -10.58 12.91 -6.29
C SER A 6 -10.36 11.42 -6.03
N ALA A 7 -9.20 10.89 -6.40
CA ALA A 7 -8.86 9.49 -6.20
C ALA A 7 -8.86 9.15 -4.70
N ALA A 8 -9.53 8.07 -4.30
CA ALA A 8 -9.45 7.57 -2.93
C ALA A 8 -8.22 6.65 -2.79
N ILE A 9 -7.40 6.91 -1.77
CA ILE A 9 -6.25 6.08 -1.43
C ILE A 9 -6.42 5.57 0.00
N GLY A 10 -6.48 4.25 0.14
CA GLY A 10 -6.58 3.58 1.44
C GLY A 10 -5.21 3.49 2.13
N ILE A 11 -5.18 3.76 3.42
CA ILE A 11 -4.00 3.61 4.28
C ILE A 11 -4.41 2.80 5.50
N VAL A 12 -3.89 1.58 5.60
CA VAL A 12 -4.27 0.63 6.66
C VAL A 12 -3.06 0.34 7.55
N THR A 13 -3.13 0.75 8.79
CA THR A 13 -2.15 0.34 9.80
C THR A 13 -2.66 -0.91 10.51
N VAL A 14 -1.87 -1.98 10.45
CA VAL A 14 -2.17 -3.27 11.10
C VAL A 14 -1.29 -3.39 12.33
N SER A 15 -1.91 -3.32 13.50
CA SER A 15 -1.19 -3.40 14.78
C SER A 15 -2.14 -3.58 15.96
N ASP A 16 -1.99 -4.67 16.70
CA ASP A 16 -2.72 -4.91 17.96
C ASP A 16 -2.49 -3.78 18.97
N ARG A 17 -1.24 -3.33 19.11
CA ARG A 17 -0.90 -2.30 20.08
C ARG A 17 -1.46 -0.94 19.72
N ALA A 18 -1.40 -0.57 18.43
CA ALA A 18 -1.93 0.71 17.99
C ALA A 18 -3.46 0.71 18.01
N SER A 19 -4.12 -0.37 17.58
CA SER A 19 -5.59 -0.50 17.61
C SER A 19 -6.14 -0.50 19.03
N ALA A 20 -5.39 -1.03 20.00
CA ALA A 20 -5.74 -0.99 21.43
C ALA A 20 -5.39 0.36 22.10
N GLY A 21 -4.82 1.33 21.38
CA GLY A 21 -4.44 2.64 21.90
C GLY A 21 -3.20 2.65 22.80
N THR A 22 -2.45 1.53 22.89
CA THR A 22 -1.23 1.41 23.70
C THR A 22 0.05 1.86 22.98
N TYR A 23 -0.05 2.14 21.69
CA TYR A 23 1.04 2.62 20.85
C TYR A 23 0.53 3.62 19.82
N ARG A 24 1.28 4.69 19.60
CA ARG A 24 0.93 5.69 18.58
C ARG A 24 1.34 5.20 17.19
N ASP A 25 0.38 5.18 16.26
CA ASP A 25 0.69 4.92 14.86
C ASP A 25 1.54 6.05 14.26
N THR A 26 2.71 5.69 13.76
CA THR A 26 3.62 6.57 13.04
C THR A 26 3.83 6.14 11.59
N SER A 27 3.41 4.93 11.26
CA SER A 27 3.60 4.33 9.93
C SER A 27 2.56 4.81 8.93
N GLY A 28 1.29 4.86 9.33
CA GLY A 28 0.22 5.43 8.49
C GLY A 28 0.50 6.88 8.08
N PRO A 29 0.82 7.78 9.03
CA PRO A 29 1.27 9.12 8.70
C PRO A 29 2.47 9.20 7.76
N ALA A 30 3.46 8.32 7.88
CA ALA A 30 4.62 8.30 6.99
C ALA A 30 4.23 7.95 5.54
N ILE A 31 3.27 7.04 5.34
CA ILE A 31 2.71 6.74 4.01
C ILE A 31 2.04 7.99 3.42
N GLU A 32 1.20 8.65 4.22
CA GLU A 32 0.46 9.82 3.76
C GLU A 32 1.38 11.00 3.42
N GLU A 33 2.43 11.22 4.21
CA GLU A 33 3.44 12.23 3.94
C GLU A 33 4.11 12.00 2.58
N PHE A 34 4.52 10.76 2.30
CA PHE A 34 5.09 10.40 1.00
C PHE A 34 4.10 10.66 -0.15
N LEU A 35 2.84 10.26 0.01
CA LEU A 35 1.81 10.48 -1.01
C LEU A 35 1.57 11.96 -1.29
N ARG A 36 1.57 12.80 -0.25
CA ARG A 36 1.41 14.27 -0.40
C ARG A 36 2.56 14.92 -1.14
N GLU A 37 3.77 14.38 -1.02
CA GLU A 37 4.94 14.88 -1.74
C GLU A 37 4.95 14.46 -3.21
N VAL A 38 4.41 13.29 -3.52
CA VAL A 38 4.61 12.62 -4.81
C VAL A 38 3.41 12.72 -5.73
N VAL A 39 2.18 12.64 -5.19
CA VAL A 39 0.95 12.60 -5.99
C VAL A 39 0.46 14.01 -6.29
N THR A 40 0.26 14.31 -7.59
CA THR A 40 -0.22 15.62 -8.06
C THR A 40 -1.72 15.62 -8.39
N THR A 41 -2.30 14.48 -8.73
CA THR A 41 -3.75 14.35 -8.92
C THR A 41 -4.48 14.63 -7.61
N PRO A 42 -5.63 15.30 -7.59
CA PRO A 42 -6.45 15.44 -6.39
C PRO A 42 -6.80 14.07 -5.80
N TRP A 43 -6.54 13.88 -4.51
CA TRP A 43 -6.82 12.62 -3.83
C TRP A 43 -7.26 12.84 -2.38
N ARG A 44 -7.92 11.82 -1.81
CA ARG A 44 -8.29 11.79 -0.39
C ARG A 44 -7.76 10.53 0.28
N ALA A 45 -7.31 10.64 1.52
CA ALA A 45 -6.90 9.51 2.34
C ALA A 45 -8.11 8.85 3.00
N VAL A 46 -8.19 7.52 2.91
CA VAL A 46 -9.15 6.70 3.68
C VAL A 46 -8.35 5.84 4.65
N ARG A 47 -8.26 6.29 5.91
CA ARG A 47 -7.43 5.64 6.93
C ARG A 47 -8.21 4.58 7.68
N ARG A 48 -7.54 3.48 7.99
CA ARG A 48 -8.01 2.43 8.91
C ARG A 48 -6.88 2.01 9.83
N LEU A 49 -7.21 1.75 11.07
CA LEU A 49 -6.31 1.18 12.07
C LEU A 49 -6.97 -0.08 12.61
N VAL A 50 -6.35 -1.23 12.39
CA VAL A 50 -6.96 -2.53 12.65
C VAL A 50 -6.00 -3.45 13.42
N PRO A 51 -6.52 -4.40 14.21
CA PRO A 51 -5.69 -5.41 14.86
C PRO A 51 -5.07 -6.37 13.85
N ASP A 52 -4.02 -7.05 14.28
CA ASP A 52 -3.42 -8.15 13.52
C ASP A 52 -4.45 -9.29 13.33
N GLY A 53 -4.38 -9.97 12.18
CA GLY A 53 -5.27 -11.11 11.88
C GLY A 53 -5.69 -11.15 10.41
N ILE A 54 -6.02 -12.35 9.93
CA ILE A 54 -6.43 -12.57 8.54
C ILE A 54 -7.76 -11.86 8.27
N ASP A 55 -8.77 -12.10 9.10
CA ASP A 55 -10.12 -11.59 8.88
C ASP A 55 -10.18 -10.06 8.99
N SER A 56 -9.52 -9.48 10.01
CA SER A 56 -9.47 -8.03 10.20
C SER A 56 -8.85 -7.31 9.00
N VAL A 57 -7.76 -7.85 8.47
CA VAL A 57 -7.09 -7.30 7.28
C VAL A 57 -7.93 -7.52 6.03
N ARG A 58 -8.36 -8.77 5.76
CA ARG A 58 -9.17 -9.13 4.59
C ARG A 58 -10.42 -8.26 4.47
N ASP A 59 -11.21 -8.19 5.54
CA ASP A 59 -12.51 -7.53 5.51
C ASP A 59 -12.34 -6.01 5.35
N THR A 60 -11.30 -5.43 5.96
CA THR A 60 -10.94 -4.03 5.78
C THR A 60 -10.53 -3.72 4.34
N LEU A 61 -9.71 -4.57 3.72
CA LEU A 61 -9.28 -4.39 2.33
C LEU A 61 -10.44 -4.51 1.35
N ILE A 62 -11.36 -5.45 1.59
CA ILE A 62 -12.60 -5.60 0.81
C ILE A 62 -13.48 -4.35 0.93
N ASP A 63 -13.69 -3.84 2.15
CA ASP A 63 -14.47 -2.61 2.38
C ASP A 63 -13.87 -1.41 1.63
N LEU A 64 -12.55 -1.21 1.74
CA LEU A 64 -11.85 -0.12 1.07
C LEU A 64 -11.89 -0.22 -0.46
N ALA A 65 -11.81 -1.43 -1.00
CA ALA A 65 -11.86 -1.66 -2.44
C ALA A 65 -13.28 -1.54 -3.01
N ASP A 66 -14.25 -2.22 -2.37
CA ASP A 66 -15.58 -2.40 -2.96
C ASP A 66 -16.55 -1.25 -2.60
N ARG A 67 -16.48 -0.72 -1.36
CA ARG A 67 -17.39 0.34 -0.87
C ARG A 67 -16.78 1.73 -0.97
N GLU A 68 -15.56 1.91 -0.46
CA GLU A 68 -14.86 3.20 -0.52
C GLU A 68 -14.28 3.49 -1.91
N ARG A 69 -14.22 2.49 -2.79
CA ARG A 69 -13.68 2.54 -4.16
C ARG A 69 -12.28 3.14 -4.23
N CYS A 70 -11.43 2.74 -3.29
CA CYS A 70 -10.04 3.14 -3.32
C CYS A 70 -9.35 2.62 -4.59
N ALA A 71 -8.69 3.49 -5.34
CA ALA A 71 -7.87 3.09 -6.49
C ALA A 71 -6.61 2.33 -6.06
N LEU A 72 -6.06 2.72 -4.91
CA LEU A 72 -4.82 2.24 -4.34
C LEU A 72 -4.99 2.06 -2.83
N ILE A 73 -4.49 0.97 -2.28
CA ILE A 73 -4.46 0.72 -0.84
C ILE A 73 -3.06 0.32 -0.43
N PHE A 74 -2.50 0.99 0.56
CA PHE A 74 -1.29 0.57 1.25
C PHE A 74 -1.64 0.04 2.63
N THR A 75 -1.05 -1.11 2.99
CA THR A 75 -1.03 -1.59 4.36
C THR A 75 0.36 -1.42 4.96
N THR A 76 0.47 -1.27 6.25
CA THR A 76 1.74 -1.26 6.99
C THR A 76 1.60 -2.05 8.28
N GLY A 77 2.59 -2.88 8.59
CA GLY A 77 2.61 -3.77 9.75
C GLY A 77 2.16 -5.20 9.44
N GLY A 78 2.49 -6.12 10.33
CA GLY A 78 2.12 -7.54 10.26
C GLY A 78 2.68 -8.32 9.07
N THR A 79 3.86 -7.94 8.54
CA THR A 79 4.46 -8.56 7.34
C THR A 79 5.64 -9.48 7.63
N GLY A 80 6.02 -9.68 8.88
CA GLY A 80 7.13 -10.53 9.28
C GLY A 80 6.75 -12.02 9.44
N PRO A 81 7.66 -12.81 10.03
CA PRO A 81 7.45 -14.24 10.25
C PRO A 81 6.82 -14.59 11.60
N ALA A 82 6.49 -13.62 12.45
CA ALA A 82 5.87 -13.90 13.75
C ALA A 82 4.46 -14.48 13.55
N PRO A 83 3.97 -15.34 14.49
CA PRO A 83 2.68 -15.99 14.35
C PRO A 83 1.49 -15.04 14.14
N ARG A 84 1.57 -13.81 14.67
CA ARG A 84 0.53 -12.77 14.50
C ARG A 84 0.67 -11.95 13.22
N ASP A 85 1.81 -12.04 12.53
CA ASP A 85 2.06 -11.28 11.29
C ASP A 85 1.31 -11.93 10.13
N LEU A 86 0.03 -11.64 10.00
CA LEU A 86 -0.90 -12.28 9.06
C LEU A 86 -1.42 -11.31 7.99
N THR A 87 -0.80 -10.14 7.84
CA THR A 87 -1.17 -9.16 6.82
C THR A 87 -1.06 -9.72 5.39
N PRO A 88 0.00 -10.47 5.03
CA PRO A 88 0.07 -11.07 3.69
C PRO A 88 -1.07 -12.03 3.41
N GLU A 89 -1.43 -12.89 4.37
CA GLU A 89 -2.52 -13.86 4.25
C GLU A 89 -3.87 -13.16 4.09
N GLY A 90 -4.14 -12.13 4.88
CA GLY A 90 -5.37 -11.32 4.76
C GLY A 90 -5.44 -10.60 3.40
N THR A 91 -4.30 -10.11 2.91
CA THR A 91 -4.20 -9.46 1.60
C THR A 91 -4.44 -10.46 0.46
N ILE A 92 -3.83 -11.65 0.51
CA ILE A 92 -4.04 -12.71 -0.48
C ILE A 92 -5.52 -13.11 -0.51
N ALA A 93 -6.16 -13.25 0.65
CA ALA A 93 -7.58 -13.60 0.76
C ALA A 93 -8.53 -12.50 0.20
N ALA A 94 -8.11 -11.24 0.22
CA ALA A 94 -8.88 -10.12 -0.35
C ALA A 94 -8.70 -9.97 -1.87
N CYS A 95 -7.54 -10.38 -2.41
CA CYS A 95 -7.17 -10.17 -3.81
C CYS A 95 -7.68 -11.29 -4.73
N THR A 96 -7.98 -10.94 -5.98
CA THR A 96 -8.29 -11.90 -7.04
C THR A 96 -7.08 -12.30 -7.88
N ARG A 97 -6.06 -11.45 -7.91
CA ARG A 97 -4.77 -11.67 -8.60
C ARG A 97 -3.63 -11.12 -7.76
N LEU A 98 -2.51 -11.83 -7.73
CA LEU A 98 -1.31 -11.37 -7.05
C LEU A 98 -0.35 -10.65 -8.01
N MET A 99 0.39 -9.70 -7.47
CA MET A 99 1.40 -8.90 -8.17
C MET A 99 2.77 -9.08 -7.47
N PRO A 100 3.43 -10.24 -7.65
CA PRO A 100 4.62 -10.62 -6.86
C PRO A 100 5.79 -9.67 -7.04
N GLY A 101 5.94 -9.05 -8.21
CA GLY A 101 7.03 -8.12 -8.50
C GLY A 101 7.15 -6.95 -7.53
N PHE A 102 6.04 -6.47 -6.95
CA PHE A 102 6.08 -5.42 -5.94
C PHE A 102 6.83 -5.87 -4.67
N GLY A 103 6.45 -7.04 -4.13
CA GLY A 103 7.12 -7.60 -2.95
C GLY A 103 8.58 -7.96 -3.21
N GLU A 104 8.88 -8.48 -4.38
CA GLU A 104 10.24 -8.80 -4.83
C GLU A 104 11.12 -7.55 -4.85
N LEU A 105 10.69 -6.49 -5.53
CA LEU A 105 11.46 -5.26 -5.63
C LEU A 105 11.66 -4.60 -4.26
N MET A 106 10.63 -4.52 -3.43
CA MET A 106 10.75 -3.94 -2.09
C MET A 106 11.76 -4.71 -1.21
N ARG A 107 11.77 -6.05 -1.28
CA ARG A 107 12.76 -6.87 -0.57
C ARG A 107 14.17 -6.66 -1.12
N MET A 108 14.35 -6.63 -2.42
CA MET A 108 15.66 -6.38 -3.06
C MET A 108 16.25 -5.03 -2.62
N GLU A 109 15.45 -3.98 -2.64
CA GLU A 109 15.91 -2.65 -2.20
C GLU A 109 16.23 -2.63 -0.70
N SER A 110 15.38 -3.24 0.12
CA SER A 110 15.60 -3.30 1.57
C SER A 110 16.85 -4.12 1.94
N LEU A 111 17.15 -5.19 1.22
CA LEU A 111 18.35 -6.03 1.44
C LEU A 111 19.66 -5.27 1.25
N LYS A 112 19.69 -4.20 0.48
CA LYS A 112 20.86 -3.34 0.33
C LYS A 112 21.27 -2.66 1.65
N GLN A 113 20.35 -2.53 2.59
CA GLN A 113 20.56 -1.84 3.87
C GLN A 113 20.50 -2.80 5.07
N VAL A 114 19.58 -3.76 5.06
CA VAL A 114 19.25 -4.60 6.22
C VAL A 114 19.14 -6.07 5.81
N PRO A 115 20.06 -6.95 6.27
CA PRO A 115 20.01 -8.38 5.92
C PRO A 115 18.71 -9.10 6.30
N THR A 116 18.06 -8.66 7.38
CA THR A 116 16.77 -9.23 7.84
C THR A 116 15.57 -8.87 6.98
N ALA A 117 15.73 -8.03 5.97
CA ALA A 117 14.68 -7.74 4.99
C ALA A 117 14.20 -9.00 4.24
N ILE A 118 15.03 -10.04 4.15
CA ILE A 118 14.65 -11.35 3.60
C ILE A 118 13.49 -12.01 4.35
N LEU A 119 13.26 -11.62 5.61
CA LEU A 119 12.17 -12.16 6.43
C LEU A 119 10.82 -11.50 6.14
N SER A 120 10.79 -10.42 5.35
CA SER A 120 9.55 -9.76 4.98
C SER A 120 8.76 -10.60 3.97
N ARG A 121 7.49 -10.87 4.32
CA ARG A 121 6.56 -11.65 3.51
C ARG A 121 5.55 -10.78 2.77
N GLN A 122 5.82 -9.48 2.66
CA GLN A 122 4.95 -8.50 2.01
C GLN A 122 4.60 -8.91 0.58
N VAL A 123 3.34 -8.72 0.22
CA VAL A 123 2.77 -9.02 -1.10
C VAL A 123 2.05 -7.81 -1.66
N ALA A 124 1.70 -7.89 -2.93
CA ALA A 124 0.74 -6.99 -3.56
C ALA A 124 -0.24 -7.80 -4.40
N GLY A 125 -1.41 -7.23 -4.65
CA GLY A 125 -2.43 -7.87 -5.46
C GLY A 125 -3.50 -6.88 -5.94
N ILE A 126 -4.43 -7.39 -6.72
CA ILE A 126 -5.52 -6.64 -7.33
C ILE A 126 -6.84 -7.22 -6.86
N ARG A 127 -7.76 -6.32 -6.48
CA ARG A 127 -9.16 -6.61 -6.28
C ARG A 127 -10.01 -5.65 -7.11
N GLY A 128 -10.75 -6.17 -8.09
CA GLY A 128 -11.48 -5.32 -9.03
C GLY A 128 -10.55 -4.32 -9.73
N SER A 129 -10.81 -3.03 -9.55
CA SER A 129 -9.95 -1.93 -10.02
C SER A 129 -9.10 -1.30 -8.91
N THR A 130 -8.78 -2.04 -7.86
CA THR A 130 -7.95 -1.59 -6.74
C THR A 130 -6.63 -2.33 -6.72
N LEU A 131 -5.51 -1.60 -6.68
CA LEU A 131 -4.20 -2.16 -6.36
C LEU A 131 -3.98 -2.09 -4.85
N ILE A 132 -3.57 -3.20 -4.24
CA ILE A 132 -3.28 -3.34 -2.81
C ILE A 132 -1.81 -3.69 -2.65
N VAL A 133 -1.07 -2.96 -1.82
CA VAL A 133 0.39 -3.16 -1.60
C VAL A 133 0.68 -3.19 -0.11
N ASN A 134 1.30 -4.27 0.37
CA ASN A 134 1.81 -4.33 1.74
C ASN A 134 3.16 -3.61 1.84
N LEU A 135 3.31 -2.74 2.84
CA LEU A 135 4.55 -2.06 3.17
C LEU A 135 5.14 -2.59 4.49
N PRO A 136 6.44 -2.38 4.73
CA PRO A 136 7.05 -2.71 6.01
C PRO A 136 6.39 -1.95 7.17
N GLY A 137 6.45 -2.53 8.37
CA GLY A 137 5.90 -1.88 9.57
C GLY A 137 6.76 -0.75 10.13
N ARG A 138 8.01 -0.60 9.72
CA ARG A 138 8.92 0.44 10.22
C ARG A 138 8.80 1.72 9.41
N PRO A 139 8.49 2.89 10.01
CA PRO A 139 8.35 4.16 9.28
C PRO A 139 9.58 4.51 8.44
N THR A 140 10.78 4.23 8.94
CA THR A 140 12.04 4.51 8.22
C THR A 140 12.20 3.70 6.92
N SER A 141 11.54 2.54 6.82
CA SER A 141 11.59 1.70 5.61
C SER A 141 10.50 2.03 4.60
N ILE A 142 9.43 2.74 5.02
CA ILE A 142 8.28 3.05 4.17
C ILE A 142 8.69 3.90 2.97
N ARG A 143 9.41 5.01 3.22
CA ARG A 143 9.80 5.93 2.14
C ARG A 143 10.63 5.22 1.07
N MET A 144 11.62 4.44 1.47
CA MET A 144 12.49 3.72 0.55
C MET A 144 11.72 2.69 -0.30
N THR A 145 10.87 1.90 0.34
CA THR A 145 10.08 0.89 -0.36
C THR A 145 9.05 1.51 -1.28
N MET A 146 8.40 2.59 -0.87
CA MET A 146 7.47 3.32 -1.73
C MET A 146 8.19 3.95 -2.93
N GLN A 147 9.35 4.58 -2.73
CA GLN A 147 10.15 5.13 -3.84
C GLN A 147 10.53 4.07 -4.87
N ALA A 148 10.80 2.85 -4.42
CA ALA A 148 11.16 1.73 -5.32
C ALA A 148 9.99 1.31 -6.21
N VAL A 149 8.77 1.19 -5.67
CA VAL A 149 7.63 0.61 -6.39
C VAL A 149 6.70 1.64 -7.02
N PHE A 150 6.68 2.88 -6.52
CA PHE A 150 5.73 3.90 -6.97
C PHE A 150 5.84 4.25 -8.45
N PRO A 151 7.03 4.22 -9.10
CA PRO A 151 7.14 4.47 -10.54
C PRO A 151 6.27 3.57 -11.42
N ALA A 152 5.95 2.35 -10.98
CA ALA A 152 5.10 1.42 -11.71
C ALA A 152 3.60 1.53 -11.37
N ILE A 153 3.26 2.17 -10.24
CA ILE A 153 1.87 2.21 -9.73
C ILE A 153 0.92 2.92 -10.69
N PRO A 154 1.21 4.16 -11.19
CA PRO A 154 0.28 4.86 -12.06
C PRO A 154 -0.12 4.07 -13.30
N TYR A 155 0.84 3.42 -13.94
CA TYR A 155 0.52 2.59 -15.11
C TYR A 155 -0.26 1.32 -14.74
N CYS A 156 0.04 0.71 -13.61
CA CYS A 156 -0.76 -0.41 -13.11
C CYS A 156 -2.23 -0.01 -12.88
N LEU A 157 -2.47 1.16 -12.29
CA LEU A 157 -3.82 1.70 -12.08
C LEU A 157 -4.55 1.94 -13.41
N ASP A 158 -3.87 2.49 -14.41
CA ASP A 158 -4.44 2.66 -15.76
C ASP A 158 -4.87 1.32 -16.35
N LEU A 159 -4.03 0.28 -16.24
CA LEU A 159 -4.30 -1.06 -16.78
C LEU A 159 -5.48 -1.77 -16.12
N ILE A 160 -5.75 -1.50 -14.85
CA ILE A 160 -6.87 -2.13 -14.12
C ILE A 160 -8.13 -1.27 -14.13
N GLY A 161 -8.13 -0.13 -14.82
CA GLY A 161 -9.28 0.77 -14.91
C GLY A 161 -9.59 1.50 -13.61
N ALA A 162 -8.59 1.76 -12.78
CA ALA A 162 -8.72 2.55 -11.56
C ALA A 162 -8.74 4.05 -11.85
N SER A 163 -9.05 4.87 -10.84
CA SER A 163 -8.89 6.32 -10.93
C SER A 163 -7.44 6.67 -11.23
N ARG A 164 -7.24 7.57 -12.18
CA ARG A 164 -5.91 8.01 -12.60
C ARG A 164 -5.17 8.71 -11.46
N ILE A 165 -3.91 8.34 -11.30
CA ILE A 165 -2.97 9.00 -10.38
C ILE A 165 -1.75 9.43 -11.19
N ASP A 166 -1.43 10.72 -11.12
CA ASP A 166 -0.22 11.30 -11.69
C ASP A 166 0.74 11.73 -10.57
N THR A 167 2.03 11.78 -10.88
CA THR A 167 3.08 12.09 -9.92
C THR A 167 3.89 13.32 -10.37
N ASP A 168 4.49 14.00 -9.40
CA ASP A 168 5.51 15.00 -9.63
C ASP A 168 6.78 14.31 -10.16
N PRO A 169 7.21 14.56 -11.41
CA PRO A 169 8.37 13.89 -12.00
C PRO A 169 9.69 14.24 -11.31
N GLU A 170 9.77 15.36 -10.59
CA GLU A 170 10.95 15.74 -9.78
C GLU A 170 11.06 14.90 -8.51
N ARG A 171 9.94 14.36 -8.01
CA ARG A 171 9.85 13.56 -6.80
C ARG A 171 9.77 12.06 -7.07
N CYS A 172 8.98 11.68 -8.06
CA CYS A 172 8.80 10.29 -8.49
C CYS A 172 8.41 10.25 -9.97
N LYS A 173 9.35 9.87 -10.81
CA LYS A 173 9.10 9.73 -12.25
C LYS A 173 8.34 8.43 -12.53
N ALA A 174 7.02 8.53 -12.65
CA ALA A 174 6.20 7.41 -13.10
C ALA A 174 6.54 7.02 -14.54
N PHE A 175 6.51 5.72 -14.82
CA PHE A 175 6.73 5.20 -16.15
C PHE A 175 5.40 4.70 -16.75
N ARG A 176 5.01 5.27 -17.87
CA ARG A 176 3.94 4.79 -18.74
C ARG A 176 4.54 4.50 -20.11
N PRO A 177 4.46 3.27 -20.64
CA PRO A 177 4.95 2.97 -21.99
C PRO A 177 4.29 3.88 -23.01
N PRO A 178 5.00 4.33 -24.07
CA PRO A 178 4.36 5.03 -25.19
C PRO A 178 3.33 4.11 -25.85
N GLN A 179 2.19 4.69 -26.23
CA GLN A 179 1.11 3.98 -26.96
C GLN A 179 1.51 3.76 -28.42
#